data_9dcad7e2e5062acce325dbf956e698ce
#
_entry.id   9dcad7e2e5062acce325dbf956e698ce
#
_cell.length_a   1.000
_cell.length_b   1.000
_cell.length_c   1.000
_cell.angle_alpha   90.00
_cell.angle_beta   90.00
_cell.angle_gamma   90.00
#
_symmetry.space_group_name_H-M   'P 1'
#
loop_
_entity.id
_entity.type
_entity.pdbx_description
1 polymer ?
#
loop_
_entity_poly.entity_id
_entity_poly.type
_entity_poly.pdbx_seq_one_letter_code
_entity_poly.pdbx_strand_id
1 'polypeptide(L)'
;MCIRDSLGVFQGNDGYIVLQAVDHQFPQLARAMGRDDLCSDAKFSTNDKRLENRDELVSLIEEWLQSFENDEAALNALAEVRIPCAPVLDVGEAFNHPHIRARGMITQVDHPLLGRMQITNTPFVFSETPRAIQGPAPLIGQHNRAILTRHLGYSEPEIQYLTSINFLVEESAVKTLQG
;
A
#
# COMPACT_ATOMS: atom_id res chain seq x y z
N MET A 1 -11.93 7.17 -2.54
CA MET A 1 -12.05 6.01 -1.64
C MET A 1 -13.50 5.93 -1.20
N CYS A 2 -14.22 4.86 -1.52
CA CYS A 2 -15.62 4.71 -1.08
C CYS A 2 -15.61 4.32 0.39
N ILE A 3 -15.71 5.30 1.26
CA ILE A 3 -15.94 5.07 2.69
C ILE A 3 -17.41 4.73 2.82
N ARG A 4 -17.71 3.48 3.12
CA ARG A 4 -19.03 3.08 3.57
C ARG A 4 -19.13 3.40 5.06
N ASP A 5 -20.33 3.41 5.60
CA ASP A 5 -20.71 3.77 6.97
C ASP A 5 -19.68 3.39 8.06
N SER A 6 -19.42 2.10 8.22
CA SER A 6 -18.49 1.51 9.19
C SER A 6 -17.30 0.78 8.54
N LEU A 7 -16.91 1.23 7.34
CA LEU A 7 -15.70 0.84 6.63
C LEU A 7 -14.82 2.06 6.40
N GLY A 8 -13.67 2.13 7.03
CA GLY A 8 -12.80 3.28 6.88
C GLY A 8 -11.53 3.20 7.71
N VAL A 9 -10.86 4.34 7.76
CA VAL A 9 -9.73 4.62 8.61
C VAL A 9 -10.23 5.53 9.73
N PHE A 10 -9.99 5.13 10.97
CA PHE A 10 -10.44 5.78 12.19
C PHE A 10 -9.25 6.15 13.05
N GLN A 11 -9.36 7.22 13.81
CA GLN A 11 -8.31 7.64 14.72
C GLN A 11 -8.32 6.78 15.97
N GLY A 12 -7.17 6.16 16.28
CA GLY A 12 -6.90 5.48 17.53
C GLY A 12 -6.18 6.37 18.54
N ASN A 13 -5.51 5.77 19.53
CA ASN A 13 -4.68 6.46 20.49
C ASN A 13 -3.27 6.74 19.97
N ASP A 14 -2.67 5.75 19.33
CA ASP A 14 -1.27 5.81 18.87
C ASP A 14 -1.15 6.18 17.39
N GLY A 15 -2.23 6.02 16.63
CA GLY A 15 -2.24 6.25 15.20
C GLY A 15 -3.62 6.10 14.58
N TYR A 16 -3.67 5.38 13.47
CA TYR A 16 -4.92 5.12 12.76
C TYR A 16 -5.17 3.62 12.64
N ILE A 17 -6.42 3.24 12.78
CA ILE A 17 -6.90 1.87 12.62
C ILE A 17 -7.81 1.81 11.40
N VAL A 18 -7.53 0.90 10.47
CA VAL A 18 -8.51 0.52 9.44
C VAL A 18 -9.41 -0.56 10.03
N LEU A 19 -10.71 -0.39 9.92
CA LEU A 19 -11.67 -1.43 10.25
C LEU A 19 -12.73 -1.55 9.15
N GLN A 20 -13.28 -2.76 9.02
CA GLN A 20 -14.31 -3.07 8.06
C GLN A 20 -15.44 -3.83 8.75
N ALA A 21 -16.49 -3.13 9.14
CA ALA A 21 -17.74 -3.76 9.55
C ALA A 21 -18.76 -3.59 8.42
N VAL A 22 -19.06 -4.67 7.71
CA VAL A 22 -20.13 -4.67 6.70
C VAL A 22 -21.49 -4.74 7.38
N ASP A 23 -22.57 -4.46 6.64
CA ASP A 23 -23.92 -4.28 7.20
C ASP A 23 -24.34 -5.36 8.21
N HIS A 24 -24.09 -6.63 7.90
CA HIS A 24 -24.41 -7.74 8.82
C HIS A 24 -23.48 -7.85 10.04
N GLN A 25 -22.34 -7.15 10.05
CA GLN A 25 -21.39 -7.10 11.17
C GLN A 25 -21.61 -5.87 12.06
N PHE A 26 -22.41 -4.89 11.61
CA PHE A 26 -22.68 -3.70 12.40
C PHE A 26 -23.21 -4.00 13.82
N PRO A 27 -24.14 -4.99 14.01
CA PRO A 27 -24.57 -5.37 15.36
C PRO A 27 -23.44 -5.91 16.25
N GLN A 28 -22.43 -6.59 15.67
CA GLN A 28 -21.27 -7.04 16.44
C GLN A 28 -20.40 -5.86 16.88
N LEU A 29 -20.19 -4.89 15.99
CA LEU A 29 -19.46 -3.66 16.30
C LEU A 29 -20.19 -2.89 17.42
N ALA A 30 -21.47 -2.63 17.26
CA ALA A 30 -22.27 -1.92 18.25
C ALA A 30 -22.21 -2.61 19.63
N ARG A 31 -22.28 -3.94 19.66
CA ARG A 31 -22.15 -4.72 20.91
C ARG A 31 -20.76 -4.60 21.52
N ALA A 32 -19.70 -4.66 20.71
CA ALA A 32 -18.33 -4.49 21.19
C ALA A 32 -18.13 -3.10 21.80
N MET A 33 -18.77 -2.09 21.24
CA MET A 33 -18.79 -0.71 21.78
C MET A 33 -19.66 -0.57 23.03
N GLY A 34 -20.41 -1.61 23.45
CA GLY A 34 -21.42 -1.51 24.52
C GLY A 34 -22.64 -0.64 24.15
N ARG A 35 -22.89 -0.47 22.85
CA ARG A 35 -23.89 0.42 22.26
C ARG A 35 -24.89 -0.36 21.40
N ASP A 36 -25.49 -1.43 21.98
CA ASP A 36 -26.55 -2.21 21.30
C ASP A 36 -27.74 -1.32 20.85
N ASP A 37 -27.93 -0.19 21.52
CA ASP A 37 -28.95 0.83 21.18
C ASP A 37 -28.82 1.33 19.74
N LEU A 38 -27.61 1.42 19.19
CA LEU A 38 -27.35 1.91 17.82
C LEU A 38 -28.06 1.06 16.75
N CYS A 39 -28.29 -0.24 17.02
CA CYS A 39 -28.97 -1.11 16.07
C CYS A 39 -30.45 -0.77 15.86
N SER A 40 -31.09 -0.15 16.85
CA SER A 40 -32.48 0.28 16.82
C SER A 40 -32.66 1.81 16.72
N ASP A 41 -31.58 2.55 16.79
CA ASP A 41 -31.60 4.01 16.64
C ASP A 41 -32.04 4.41 15.22
N ALA A 42 -32.92 5.41 15.14
CA ALA A 42 -33.45 5.91 13.88
C ALA A 42 -32.35 6.41 12.92
N LYS A 43 -31.19 6.83 13.45
CA LYS A 43 -30.04 7.29 12.68
C LYS A 43 -29.14 6.17 12.16
N PHE A 44 -29.15 4.98 12.78
CA PHE A 44 -28.16 3.93 12.52
C PHE A 44 -28.73 2.57 12.18
N SER A 45 -30.06 2.40 12.21
CA SER A 45 -30.75 1.12 12.02
C SER A 45 -30.61 0.50 10.64
N THR A 46 -30.26 1.28 9.62
CA THR A 46 -30.00 0.80 8.26
C THR A 46 -28.71 1.38 7.70
N ASN A 47 -28.14 0.71 6.68
CA ASN A 47 -26.92 1.20 6.01
C ASN A 47 -27.07 2.64 5.47
N ASP A 48 -28.21 2.94 4.85
CA ASP A 48 -28.47 4.28 4.29
C ASP A 48 -28.53 5.34 5.39
N LYS A 49 -29.16 5.02 6.52
CA LYS A 49 -29.23 5.89 7.68
C LYS A 49 -27.85 6.14 8.31
N ARG A 50 -27.03 5.12 8.40
CA ARG A 50 -25.64 5.26 8.87
C ARG A 50 -24.79 6.12 7.93
N LEU A 51 -25.01 6.04 6.62
CA LEU A 51 -24.37 6.90 5.64
C LEU A 51 -24.81 8.38 5.79
N GLU A 52 -26.11 8.62 6.00
CA GLU A 52 -26.66 9.96 6.25
C GLU A 52 -26.08 10.59 7.53
N ASN A 53 -25.83 9.76 8.56
CA ASN A 53 -25.32 10.20 9.87
C ASN A 53 -23.86 9.76 10.12
N ARG A 54 -23.08 9.64 9.04
CA ARG A 54 -21.75 9.03 9.05
C ARG A 54 -20.79 9.73 10.02
N ASP A 55 -20.78 11.05 10.05
CA ASP A 55 -19.82 11.81 10.86
C ASP A 55 -20.05 11.59 12.36
N GLU A 56 -21.31 11.47 12.76
CA GLU A 56 -21.67 11.12 14.15
C GLU A 56 -21.25 9.67 14.48
N LEU A 57 -21.47 8.72 13.55
CA LEU A 57 -21.04 7.34 13.74
C LEU A 57 -19.52 7.21 13.81
N VAL A 58 -18.78 7.92 12.97
CA VAL A 58 -17.32 7.97 13.00
C VAL A 58 -16.84 8.46 14.36
N SER A 59 -17.40 9.56 14.87
CA SER A 59 -17.03 10.06 16.20
C SER A 59 -17.26 9.05 17.31
N LEU A 60 -18.40 8.35 17.29
CA LEU A 60 -18.70 7.30 18.28
C LEU A 60 -17.70 6.13 18.22
N ILE A 61 -17.30 5.73 17.01
CA ILE A 61 -16.30 4.67 16.82
C ILE A 61 -14.93 5.13 17.31
N GLU A 62 -14.50 6.33 16.95
CA GLU A 62 -13.21 6.90 17.36
C GLU A 62 -13.13 7.11 18.86
N GLU A 63 -14.16 7.64 19.51
CA GLU A 63 -14.26 7.76 20.96
C GLU A 63 -14.10 6.39 21.65
N TRP A 64 -14.72 5.35 21.10
CA TRP A 64 -14.59 4.01 21.62
C TRP A 64 -13.18 3.43 21.42
N LEU A 65 -12.58 3.58 20.24
CA LEU A 65 -11.22 3.13 19.97
C LEU A 65 -10.21 3.83 20.89
N GLN A 66 -10.40 5.12 21.14
CA GLN A 66 -9.56 5.92 22.03
C GLN A 66 -9.82 5.66 23.52
N SER A 67 -10.85 4.91 23.88
CA SER A 67 -11.09 4.52 25.28
C SER A 67 -10.17 3.39 25.76
N PHE A 68 -9.46 2.71 24.86
CA PHE A 68 -8.48 1.68 25.21
C PHE A 68 -7.14 2.30 25.61
N GLU A 69 -6.30 1.53 26.27
CA GLU A 69 -4.95 1.96 26.69
C GLU A 69 -4.05 2.28 25.49
N ASN A 70 -4.19 1.52 24.40
CA ASN A 70 -3.42 1.65 23.16
C ASN A 70 -4.18 1.01 21.98
N ASP A 71 -3.70 1.23 20.76
CA ASP A 71 -4.32 0.71 19.55
C ASP A 71 -4.29 -0.83 19.47
N GLU A 72 -3.30 -1.50 20.05
CA GLU A 72 -3.24 -2.97 20.08
C GLU A 72 -4.40 -3.56 20.89
N ALA A 73 -4.75 -2.96 22.03
CA ALA A 73 -5.89 -3.38 22.85
C ALA A 73 -7.22 -3.20 22.08
N ALA A 74 -7.37 -2.07 21.34
CA ALA A 74 -8.54 -1.83 20.49
C ALA A 74 -8.63 -2.86 19.34
N LEU A 75 -7.52 -3.17 18.69
CA LEU A 75 -7.45 -4.18 17.63
C LEU A 75 -7.81 -5.58 18.13
N ASN A 76 -7.36 -5.94 19.32
CA ASN A 76 -7.70 -7.22 19.95
C ASN A 76 -9.20 -7.32 20.25
N ALA A 77 -9.80 -6.24 20.78
CA ALA A 77 -11.26 -6.20 21.03
C ALA A 77 -12.07 -6.34 19.74
N LEU A 78 -11.65 -5.72 18.64
CA LEU A 78 -12.26 -5.89 17.31
C LEU A 78 -12.11 -7.32 16.79
N ALA A 79 -10.94 -7.94 16.98
CA ALA A 79 -10.69 -9.31 16.56
C ALA A 79 -11.55 -10.34 17.31
N GLU A 80 -11.79 -10.15 18.61
CA GLU A 80 -12.69 -11.01 19.43
C GLU A 80 -14.10 -11.08 18.83
N VAL A 81 -14.61 -9.98 18.30
CA VAL A 81 -15.91 -9.92 17.64
C VAL A 81 -15.84 -10.18 16.13
N ARG A 82 -14.68 -10.62 15.63
CA ARG A 82 -14.42 -10.98 14.23
C ARG A 82 -14.67 -9.83 13.23
N ILE A 83 -14.38 -8.63 13.62
CA ILE A 83 -14.35 -7.49 12.72
C ILE A 83 -12.96 -7.37 12.12
N PRO A 84 -12.81 -7.45 10.79
CA PRO A 84 -11.53 -7.24 10.14
C PRO A 84 -10.98 -5.85 10.45
N CYS A 85 -9.78 -5.81 11.00
CA CYS A 85 -9.09 -4.58 11.36
C CYS A 85 -7.57 -4.74 11.24
N ALA A 86 -6.88 -3.63 11.09
CA ALA A 86 -5.42 -3.58 11.09
C ALA A 86 -4.94 -2.16 11.45
N PRO A 87 -3.72 -2.00 11.97
CA PRO A 87 -3.11 -0.68 12.11
C PRO A 87 -2.78 -0.11 10.73
N VAL A 88 -2.83 1.20 10.59
CA VAL A 88 -2.30 1.90 9.42
C VAL A 88 -0.81 2.12 9.65
N LEU A 89 0.01 1.41 8.89
CA LEU A 89 1.47 1.47 9.00
C LEU A 89 2.04 2.59 8.13
N ASP A 90 3.10 3.23 8.62
CA ASP A 90 3.93 4.06 7.77
C ASP A 90 4.81 3.19 6.83
N VAL A 91 5.53 3.84 5.90
CA VAL A 91 6.37 3.12 4.93
C VAL A 91 7.51 2.36 5.62
N GLY A 92 8.13 2.95 6.65
CA GLY A 92 9.22 2.32 7.38
C GLY A 92 8.74 1.10 8.18
N GLU A 93 7.62 1.23 8.85
CA GLU A 93 6.95 0.14 9.58
C GLU A 93 6.55 -1.00 8.62
N ALA A 94 5.94 -0.67 7.48
CA ALA A 94 5.56 -1.66 6.49
C ALA A 94 6.78 -2.41 5.93
N PHE A 95 7.88 -1.72 5.64
CA PHE A 95 9.12 -2.34 5.15
C PHE A 95 9.78 -3.26 6.20
N ASN A 96 9.56 -3.02 7.47
CA ASN A 96 10.10 -3.82 8.57
C ASN A 96 9.10 -4.83 9.15
N HIS A 97 7.85 -4.79 8.71
CA HIS A 97 6.79 -5.63 9.26
C HIS A 97 7.07 -7.12 9.05
N PRO A 98 7.05 -7.96 10.10
CA PRO A 98 7.44 -9.38 10.02
C PRO A 98 6.65 -10.17 8.98
N HIS A 99 5.34 -9.96 8.88
CA HIS A 99 4.49 -10.63 7.89
C HIS A 99 4.85 -10.23 6.46
N ILE A 100 5.07 -8.93 6.20
CA ILE A 100 5.44 -8.42 4.87
C ILE A 100 6.79 -9.02 4.43
N ARG A 101 7.75 -9.10 5.36
CA ARG A 101 9.05 -9.74 5.11
C ARG A 101 8.93 -11.25 4.91
N ALA A 102 8.19 -11.94 5.75
CA ALA A 102 7.96 -13.39 5.61
C ALA A 102 7.27 -13.75 4.28
N ARG A 103 6.42 -12.87 3.77
CA ARG A 103 5.79 -12.99 2.45
C ARG A 103 6.75 -12.67 1.30
N GLY A 104 7.98 -12.22 1.57
CA GLY A 104 8.94 -11.81 0.56
C GLY A 104 8.47 -10.62 -0.28
N MET A 105 7.67 -9.73 0.33
CA MET A 105 7.14 -8.53 -0.32
C MET A 105 8.18 -7.42 -0.45
N ILE A 106 9.29 -7.53 0.27
CA ILE A 106 10.42 -6.63 0.19
C ILE A 106 11.63 -7.42 -0.30
N THR A 107 12.32 -6.90 -1.30
CA THR A 107 13.55 -7.47 -1.85
C THR A 107 14.65 -6.41 -1.93
N GLN A 108 15.85 -6.86 -2.23
CA GLN A 108 17.01 -5.97 -2.40
C GLN A 108 17.46 -5.98 -3.85
N VAL A 109 17.87 -4.82 -4.35
CA VAL A 109 18.50 -4.64 -5.65
C VAL A 109 19.74 -3.76 -5.50
N ASP A 110 20.73 -4.00 -6.35
CA ASP A 110 21.93 -3.17 -6.42
C ASP A 110 21.73 -2.12 -7.53
N HIS A 111 21.42 -0.88 -7.12
CA HIS A 111 21.23 0.23 -8.05
C HIS A 111 22.60 0.84 -8.42
N PRO A 112 22.89 1.09 -9.71
CA PRO A 112 24.22 1.51 -10.15
C PRO A 112 24.70 2.84 -9.57
N LEU A 113 23.78 3.72 -9.17
CA LEU A 113 24.09 5.03 -8.59
C LEU A 113 23.83 5.10 -7.08
N LEU A 114 22.83 4.37 -6.57
CA LEU A 114 22.38 4.46 -5.18
C LEU A 114 22.91 3.31 -4.30
N GLY A 115 23.61 2.34 -4.92
CA GLY A 115 24.07 1.16 -4.22
C GLY A 115 22.91 0.22 -3.86
N ARG A 116 23.09 -0.57 -2.81
CA ARG A 116 22.08 -1.53 -2.36
C ARG A 116 20.86 -0.85 -1.75
N MET A 117 19.69 -1.10 -2.31
CA MET A 117 18.43 -0.54 -1.85
C MET A 117 17.35 -1.60 -1.72
N GLN A 118 16.40 -1.34 -0.83
CA GLN A 118 15.20 -2.18 -0.67
C GLN A 118 14.08 -1.65 -1.56
N ILE A 119 13.38 -2.55 -2.22
CA ILE A 119 12.23 -2.23 -3.06
C ILE A 119 11.09 -3.22 -2.77
N THR A 120 9.89 -2.83 -3.15
CA THR A 120 8.74 -3.73 -3.11
C THR A 120 8.88 -4.81 -4.18
N ASN A 121 8.49 -6.03 -3.82
CA ASN A 121 8.44 -7.18 -4.73
C ASN A 121 7.00 -7.39 -5.24
N THR A 122 6.84 -8.21 -6.27
CA THR A 122 5.50 -8.57 -6.75
C THR A 122 4.74 -9.42 -5.71
N PRO A 123 3.44 -9.19 -5.51
CA PRO A 123 2.60 -10.04 -4.65
C PRO A 123 2.27 -11.39 -5.30
N PHE A 124 2.42 -11.51 -6.61
CA PHE A 124 2.10 -12.72 -7.34
C PHE A 124 3.14 -13.81 -7.11
N VAL A 125 2.66 -15.01 -6.79
CA VAL A 125 3.49 -16.20 -6.60
C VAL A 125 2.94 -17.30 -7.52
N PHE A 126 3.76 -17.76 -8.44
CA PHE A 126 3.44 -18.84 -9.36
C PHE A 126 4.26 -20.08 -8.98
N SER A 127 3.65 -21.27 -9.12
CA SER A 127 4.29 -22.54 -8.75
C SER A 127 5.54 -22.86 -9.59
N GLU A 128 5.51 -22.50 -10.87
CA GLU A 128 6.56 -22.86 -11.84
C GLU A 128 7.39 -21.67 -12.32
N THR A 129 6.97 -20.44 -12.01
CA THR A 129 7.70 -19.23 -12.39
C THR A 129 8.25 -18.56 -11.15
N PRO A 130 9.58 -18.55 -10.95
CA PRO A 130 10.16 -17.90 -9.80
C PRO A 130 9.80 -16.41 -9.74
N ARG A 131 9.44 -15.95 -8.56
CA ARG A 131 9.26 -14.52 -8.29
C ARG A 131 10.64 -13.88 -8.14
N ALA A 132 11.13 -13.26 -9.20
CA ALA A 132 12.43 -12.61 -9.21
C ALA A 132 12.37 -11.23 -9.87
N ILE A 133 12.88 -10.23 -9.18
CA ILE A 133 13.18 -8.94 -9.76
C ILE A 133 14.58 -9.04 -10.39
N GLN A 134 14.67 -8.77 -11.69
CA GLN A 134 15.90 -8.92 -12.46
C GLN A 134 16.93 -7.82 -12.17
N GLY A 135 16.52 -6.72 -11.58
CA GLY A 135 17.37 -5.59 -11.24
C GLY A 135 16.59 -4.33 -10.92
N PRO A 136 17.28 -3.21 -10.71
CA PRO A 136 16.65 -1.91 -10.50
C PRO A 136 15.96 -1.41 -11.77
N ALA A 137 15.14 -0.37 -11.63
CA ALA A 137 14.61 0.36 -12.77
C ALA A 137 15.78 0.94 -13.59
N PRO A 138 15.72 0.86 -14.95
CA PRO A 138 16.77 1.42 -15.77
C PRO A 138 16.80 2.95 -15.69
N LEU A 139 17.96 3.51 -15.87
CA LEU A 139 18.14 4.95 -16.04
C LEU A 139 17.60 5.39 -17.40
N ILE A 140 17.26 6.67 -17.53
CA ILE A 140 16.75 7.23 -18.78
C ILE A 140 17.79 7.03 -19.89
N GLY A 141 17.40 6.35 -20.96
CA GLY A 141 18.24 6.07 -22.11
C GLY A 141 19.25 4.93 -21.93
N GLN A 142 19.31 4.28 -20.77
CA GLN A 142 20.29 3.22 -20.47
C GLN A 142 20.39 2.13 -21.53
N HIS A 143 19.28 1.81 -22.18
CA HIS A 143 19.21 0.76 -23.19
C HIS A 143 19.07 1.26 -24.63
N ASN A 144 19.15 2.56 -24.89
CA ASN A 144 19.00 3.16 -26.21
C ASN A 144 19.85 2.43 -27.26
N ARG A 145 21.16 2.39 -27.05
CA ARG A 145 22.10 1.75 -27.99
C ARG A 145 21.78 0.28 -28.20
N ALA A 146 21.58 -0.46 -27.14
CA ALA A 146 21.32 -1.91 -27.21
C ALA A 146 20.03 -2.21 -27.99
N ILE A 147 18.97 -1.46 -27.75
CA ILE A 147 17.70 -1.63 -28.46
C ILE A 147 17.82 -1.25 -29.93
N LEU A 148 18.39 -0.09 -30.23
CA LEU A 148 18.54 0.38 -31.62
C LEU A 148 19.42 -0.57 -32.44
N THR A 149 20.52 -1.05 -31.89
CA THR A 149 21.41 -1.98 -32.60
C THR A 149 20.78 -3.37 -32.74
N ARG A 150 20.31 -3.96 -31.66
CA ARG A 150 19.90 -5.38 -31.66
C ARG A 150 18.54 -5.63 -32.29
N HIS A 151 17.59 -4.69 -32.13
CA HIS A 151 16.21 -4.90 -32.57
C HIS A 151 15.84 -4.08 -33.80
N LEU A 152 16.50 -2.93 -34.04
CA LEU A 152 16.19 -2.04 -35.15
C LEU A 152 17.31 -1.97 -36.20
N GLY A 153 18.48 -2.59 -35.95
CA GLY A 153 19.56 -2.67 -36.93
C GLY A 153 20.28 -1.36 -37.23
N TYR A 154 20.17 -0.36 -36.33
CA TYR A 154 20.86 0.89 -36.48
C TYR A 154 22.37 0.70 -36.35
N SER A 155 23.11 1.36 -37.21
CA SER A 155 24.58 1.42 -37.15
C SER A 155 25.03 2.46 -36.10
N GLU A 156 26.27 2.31 -35.64
CA GLU A 156 26.86 3.23 -34.68
C GLU A 156 26.87 4.71 -35.15
N PRO A 157 27.18 5.04 -36.43
CA PRO A 157 27.10 6.42 -36.92
C PRO A 157 25.69 7.00 -36.88
N GLU A 158 24.64 6.16 -37.15
CA GLU A 158 23.25 6.60 -37.08
C GLU A 158 22.82 6.91 -35.65
N ILE A 159 23.24 6.08 -34.69
CA ILE A 159 22.99 6.31 -33.26
C ILE A 159 23.67 7.60 -32.79
N GLN A 160 24.93 7.82 -33.19
CA GLN A 160 25.66 9.03 -32.86
C GLN A 160 24.99 10.27 -33.47
N TYR A 161 24.53 10.19 -34.70
CA TYR A 161 23.77 11.28 -35.33
C TYR A 161 22.49 11.60 -34.54
N LEU A 162 21.68 10.59 -34.18
CA LEU A 162 20.47 10.79 -33.40
C LEU A 162 20.76 11.39 -32.00
N THR A 163 21.86 11.01 -31.39
CA THR A 163 22.32 11.61 -30.13
C THR A 163 22.74 13.06 -30.31
N SER A 164 23.48 13.39 -31.42
CA SER A 164 23.96 14.75 -31.69
C SER A 164 22.84 15.76 -31.90
N ILE A 165 21.73 15.34 -32.44
CA ILE A 165 20.52 16.17 -32.65
C ILE A 165 19.56 16.16 -31.47
N ASN A 166 19.95 15.59 -30.32
CA ASN A 166 19.14 15.40 -29.11
C ASN A 166 17.82 14.62 -29.35
N PHE A 167 17.76 13.77 -30.35
CA PHE A 167 16.65 12.85 -30.54
C PHE A 167 16.68 11.70 -29.55
N LEU A 168 17.89 11.21 -29.24
CA LEU A 168 18.11 10.24 -28.17
C LEU A 168 18.55 10.98 -26.89
N VAL A 169 17.78 10.81 -25.83
CA VAL A 169 18.09 11.39 -24.53
C VAL A 169 18.67 10.29 -23.64
N GLU A 170 19.77 10.58 -23.01
CA GLU A 170 20.44 9.72 -22.02
C GLU A 170 20.76 10.54 -20.77
N GLU A 171 20.51 9.95 -19.61
CA GLU A 171 20.94 10.52 -18.35
C GLU A 171 22.47 10.55 -18.28
N SER A 172 23.05 11.63 -17.73
CA SER A 172 24.53 11.80 -17.68
C SER A 172 25.25 10.62 -17.02
N ALA A 173 24.62 10.01 -16.02
CA ALA A 173 25.14 8.83 -15.33
C ALA A 173 25.25 7.59 -16.23
N VAL A 174 24.42 7.45 -17.26
CA VAL A 174 24.48 6.33 -18.22
C VAL A 174 25.79 6.35 -18.98
N LYS A 175 26.27 7.55 -19.39
CA LYS A 175 27.54 7.72 -20.08
C LYS A 175 28.74 7.26 -19.25
N THR A 176 28.68 7.46 -17.94
CA THR A 176 29.73 7.03 -17.01
C THR A 176 29.75 5.52 -16.79
N LEU A 177 28.58 4.87 -16.84
CA LEU A 177 28.44 3.41 -16.63
C LEU A 177 28.80 2.58 -17.87
N GLN A 178 28.80 3.18 -19.07
CA GLN A 178 29.05 2.52 -20.36
C GLN A 178 30.45 2.75 -20.91
N GLY A 179 31.23 3.65 -20.32
CA GLY A 179 32.65 3.93 -20.64
C GLY A 179 33.59 3.09 -19.82
#